data_4cdc1d016affb3d1d5bda13b970058c0
#
_entry.id   4cdc1d016affb3d1d5bda13b970058c0
#
_cell.length_a   1.000
_cell.length_b   1.000
_cell.length_c   1.000
_cell.angle_alpha   90.00
_cell.angle_beta   90.00
_cell.angle_gamma   90.00
#
_symmetry.space_group_name_H-M   'P 1'
#
loop_
_entity.id
_entity.type
_entity.pdbx_description
1 polymer ?
#
loop_
_entity_poly.entity_id
_entity_poly.type
_entity_poly.pdbx_seq_one_letter_code
_entity_poly.pdbx_strand_id
1 'polypeptide(L)'
;MIKSFELENFGPISLLKADNLGKINLIIAENSKGKTFILKALYSVLKSHEEAHKGKNIRDFSEELRDKLYWTFQVEEIGDLVTRGKENPNERPLKLSMTLEDSSSVLFSFGRTTKKLIKPELYELSPRINANSIFLPPKEVLSLFDVIKKSEEEKRFGFDATYIDLVKALDIKPTKGRNYPEAAEARKDLEALFGGYVSYNDKKKAWVYEKIDKLSLSILQQRG
;
A
#
# COMPACT_ATOMS: atom_id res chain seq x y z
N MET A 1 2.88 7.24 12.04
CA MET A 1 1.58 7.05 11.34
C MET A 1 1.18 8.34 10.63
N ILE A 2 0.14 8.32 9.76
CA ILE A 2 -0.42 9.55 9.18
C ILE A 2 -1.17 10.29 10.30
N LYS A 3 -0.87 11.56 10.50
CA LYS A 3 -1.54 12.45 11.46
C LYS A 3 -2.68 13.23 10.80
N SER A 4 -2.44 13.71 9.59
CA SER A 4 -3.42 14.44 8.79
C SER A 4 -3.12 14.33 7.31
N PHE A 5 -4.14 14.54 6.48
CA PHE A 5 -3.99 14.68 5.04
C PHE A 5 -5.09 15.56 4.43
N GLU A 6 -4.79 16.11 3.27
CA GLU A 6 -5.74 16.83 2.43
C GLU A 6 -5.56 16.42 0.97
N LEU A 7 -6.67 16.15 0.30
CA LEU A 7 -6.76 15.81 -1.11
C LEU A 7 -7.66 16.84 -1.80
N GLU A 8 -7.16 17.50 -2.82
CA GLU A 8 -7.92 18.41 -3.65
C GLU A 8 -7.86 17.97 -5.11
N ASN A 9 -9.00 17.95 -5.77
CA ASN A 9 -9.13 17.63 -7.20
C ASN A 9 -8.46 16.30 -7.60
N PHE A 10 -8.55 15.28 -6.75
CA PHE A 10 -7.92 13.98 -6.96
C PHE A 10 -8.97 12.94 -7.39
N GLY A 11 -9.06 12.63 -8.69
CA GLY A 11 -10.02 11.69 -9.27
C GLY A 11 -11.46 12.06 -8.93
N PRO A 12 -12.20 11.22 -8.20
CA PRO A 12 -13.57 11.51 -7.77
C PRO A 12 -13.67 12.44 -6.55
N ILE A 13 -12.52 12.89 -6.00
CA ILE A 13 -12.46 13.69 -4.78
C ILE A 13 -12.22 15.15 -5.16
N SER A 14 -13.21 16.00 -5.00
CA SER A 14 -13.03 17.45 -5.18
C SER A 14 -12.27 18.08 -4.03
N LEU A 15 -12.66 17.73 -2.79
CA LEU A 15 -11.95 18.14 -1.57
C LEU A 15 -12.22 17.14 -0.45
N LEU A 16 -11.16 16.68 0.20
CA LEU A 16 -11.24 15.90 1.43
C LEU A 16 -10.11 16.31 2.35
N LYS A 17 -10.46 16.66 3.58
CA LYS A 17 -9.50 16.95 4.64
C LYS A 17 -9.78 16.06 5.84
N ALA A 18 -8.74 15.47 6.42
CA ALA A 18 -8.80 14.68 7.62
C ALA A 18 -7.65 15.07 8.57
N ASP A 19 -8.02 15.50 9.76
CA ASP A 19 -7.08 15.91 10.80
C ASP A 19 -7.18 14.94 12.00
N ASN A 20 -6.11 14.86 12.79
CA ASN A 20 -6.06 14.08 14.03
C ASN A 20 -6.41 12.58 13.84
N LEU A 21 -5.86 11.97 12.81
CA LEU A 21 -6.03 10.54 12.57
C LEU A 21 -5.46 9.72 13.73
N GLY A 22 -6.20 8.68 14.14
CA GLY A 22 -5.81 7.74 15.18
C GLY A 22 -5.14 6.48 14.64
N LYS A 23 -4.93 5.50 15.51
CA LYS A 23 -4.38 4.19 15.12
C LYS A 23 -5.31 3.43 14.20
N ILE A 24 -6.61 3.57 14.37
CA ILE A 24 -7.66 2.96 13.55
C ILE A 24 -8.55 4.08 13.04
N ASN A 25 -8.76 4.13 11.73
CA ASN A 25 -9.60 5.13 11.08
C ASN A 25 -10.58 4.41 10.16
N LEU A 26 -11.84 4.81 10.18
CA LEU A 26 -12.89 4.21 9.37
C LEU A 26 -13.41 5.23 8.35
N ILE A 27 -13.37 4.86 7.07
CA ILE A 27 -13.91 5.68 5.98
C ILE A 27 -15.24 5.08 5.55
N ILE A 28 -16.33 5.82 5.76
CA ILE A 28 -17.67 5.43 5.39
C ILE A 28 -18.21 6.38 4.33
N ALA A 29 -18.69 5.84 3.23
CA ALA A 29 -19.38 6.57 2.17
C ALA A 29 -20.16 5.60 1.31
N GLU A 30 -21.07 6.11 0.48
CA GLU A 30 -21.76 5.34 -0.56
C GLU A 30 -20.77 4.69 -1.56
N ASN A 31 -21.27 3.72 -2.32
CA ASN A 31 -20.46 3.12 -3.38
C ASN A 31 -20.07 4.17 -4.44
N SER A 32 -18.92 3.97 -5.05
CA SER A 32 -18.36 4.86 -6.07
C SER A 32 -17.98 6.28 -5.60
N LYS A 33 -18.03 6.58 -4.31
CA LYS A 33 -17.61 7.87 -3.73
C LYS A 33 -16.10 7.99 -3.43
N GLY A 34 -15.28 7.12 -3.98
CA GLY A 34 -13.84 7.26 -3.92
C GLY A 34 -13.15 6.71 -2.68
N LYS A 35 -13.81 5.90 -1.80
CA LYS A 35 -13.16 5.32 -0.60
C LYS A 35 -11.84 4.64 -0.90
N THR A 36 -11.85 3.70 -1.85
CA THR A 36 -10.64 2.97 -2.27
C THR A 36 -9.62 3.91 -2.93
N PHE A 37 -10.10 4.94 -3.63
CA PHE A 37 -9.25 5.92 -4.29
C PHE A 37 -8.42 6.71 -3.27
N ILE A 38 -9.04 7.15 -2.17
CA ILE A 38 -8.38 7.82 -1.06
C ILE A 38 -7.27 6.93 -0.47
N LEU A 39 -7.62 5.68 -0.13
CA LEU A 39 -6.66 4.75 0.45
C LEU A 39 -5.47 4.46 -0.49
N LYS A 40 -5.73 4.31 -1.79
CA LYS A 40 -4.70 4.13 -2.81
C LYS A 40 -3.80 5.36 -2.96
N ALA A 41 -4.36 6.57 -2.87
CA ALA A 41 -3.58 7.81 -2.91
C ALA A 41 -2.59 7.90 -1.75
N LEU A 42 -3.08 7.72 -0.51
CA LEU A 42 -2.24 7.74 0.69
C LEU A 42 -1.19 6.61 0.67
N TYR A 43 -1.60 5.41 0.27
CA TYR A 43 -0.69 4.28 0.10
C TYR A 43 0.42 4.59 -0.90
N SER A 44 0.09 5.17 -2.07
CA SER A 44 1.08 5.49 -3.10
C SER A 44 2.15 6.43 -2.58
N VAL A 45 1.79 7.45 -1.81
CA VAL A 45 2.75 8.40 -1.21
C VAL A 45 3.67 7.70 -0.21
N LEU A 46 3.09 6.96 0.75
CA LEU A 46 3.88 6.25 1.77
C LEU A 46 4.81 5.22 1.15
N LYS A 47 4.30 4.44 0.19
CA LYS A 47 5.08 3.39 -0.45
C LYS A 47 6.20 3.94 -1.31
N SER A 48 5.96 5.03 -2.05
CA SER A 48 7.00 5.72 -2.82
C SER A 48 8.12 6.24 -1.93
N HIS A 49 7.75 6.82 -0.78
CA HIS A 49 8.74 7.29 0.19
C HIS A 49 9.57 6.13 0.76
N GLU A 50 8.94 5.01 1.10
CA GLU A 50 9.63 3.82 1.58
C GLU A 50 10.57 3.23 0.51
N GLU A 51 10.15 3.19 -0.74
CA GLU A 51 10.92 2.62 -1.84
C GLU A 51 12.07 3.51 -2.28
N ALA A 52 11.90 4.83 -2.29
CA ALA A 52 12.95 5.80 -2.58
C ALA A 52 14.16 5.67 -1.63
N HIS A 53 13.96 5.16 -0.41
CA HIS A 53 15.01 4.99 0.60
C HIS A 53 15.48 3.53 0.76
N LYS A 54 15.05 2.61 -0.11
CA LYS A 54 15.44 1.19 -0.04
C LYS A 54 16.54 0.85 -1.04
N GLY A 55 17.49 0.02 -0.59
CA GLY A 55 18.49 -0.60 -1.45
C GLY A 55 19.72 0.24 -1.71
N LYS A 56 20.53 -0.20 -2.69
CA LYS A 56 21.79 0.46 -3.07
C LYS A 56 21.59 1.60 -4.08
N ASN A 57 20.52 1.55 -4.85
CA ASN A 57 20.16 2.56 -5.85
C ASN A 57 19.03 3.41 -5.27
N ILE A 58 19.39 4.51 -4.64
CA ILE A 58 18.43 5.51 -4.17
C ILE A 58 17.84 6.18 -5.40
N ARG A 59 16.53 6.02 -5.60
CA ARG A 59 15.78 6.74 -6.64
C ARG A 59 15.19 8.01 -6.06
N ASP A 60 14.97 8.99 -6.92
CA ASP A 60 14.29 10.21 -6.53
C ASP A 60 12.83 9.91 -6.15
N PHE A 61 12.36 10.54 -5.05
CA PHE A 61 10.98 10.37 -4.59
C PHE A 61 9.95 10.74 -5.66
N SER A 62 10.22 11.77 -6.46
CA SER A 62 9.33 12.21 -7.53
C SER A 62 9.13 11.14 -8.60
N GLU A 63 10.20 10.41 -8.93
CA GLU A 63 10.14 9.30 -9.88
C GLU A 63 9.38 8.12 -9.30
N GLU A 64 9.66 7.74 -8.06
CA GLU A 64 8.96 6.66 -7.39
C GLU A 64 7.46 6.98 -7.23
N LEU A 65 7.13 8.23 -6.86
CA LEU A 65 5.75 8.67 -6.71
C LEU A 65 5.01 8.64 -8.04
N ARG A 66 5.62 9.14 -9.12
CA ARG A 66 5.05 9.08 -10.46
C ARG A 66 4.75 7.65 -10.87
N ASP A 67 5.74 6.76 -10.75
CA ASP A 67 5.59 5.36 -11.13
C ASP A 67 4.54 4.65 -10.27
N LYS A 68 4.54 4.91 -8.96
CA LYS A 68 3.56 4.33 -8.06
C LYS A 68 2.14 4.80 -8.38
N LEU A 69 1.92 6.08 -8.63
CA LEU A 69 0.62 6.59 -9.03
C LEU A 69 0.17 6.01 -10.37
N TYR A 70 1.05 5.97 -11.37
CA TYR A 70 0.77 5.40 -12.68
C TYR A 70 0.28 3.94 -12.58
N TRP A 71 1.01 3.07 -11.89
CA TRP A 71 0.69 1.66 -11.76
C TRP A 71 -0.45 1.36 -10.79
N THR A 72 -0.65 2.19 -9.74
CA THR A 72 -1.73 2.02 -8.77
C THR A 72 -3.09 2.37 -9.36
N PHE A 73 -3.14 3.40 -10.20
CA PHE A 73 -4.39 3.86 -10.80
C PHE A 73 -4.57 3.41 -12.25
N GLN A 74 -3.54 2.84 -12.87
CA GLN A 74 -3.54 2.33 -14.24
C GLN A 74 -4.04 3.38 -15.25
N VAL A 75 -3.52 4.59 -15.16
CA VAL A 75 -3.86 5.71 -16.03
C VAL A 75 -2.89 5.79 -17.20
N GLU A 76 -3.27 6.42 -18.31
CA GLU A 76 -2.37 6.65 -19.44
C GLU A 76 -1.33 7.73 -19.14
N GLU A 77 -1.76 8.81 -18.50
CA GLU A 77 -0.91 9.90 -18.02
C GLU A 77 -1.31 10.25 -16.59
N ILE A 78 -0.36 10.66 -15.75
CA ILE A 78 -0.67 11.01 -14.34
C ILE A 78 -1.62 12.20 -14.22
N GLY A 79 -1.64 13.09 -15.22
CA GLY A 79 -2.62 14.18 -15.33
C GLY A 79 -4.08 13.71 -15.42
N ASP A 80 -4.32 12.46 -15.80
CA ASP A 80 -5.66 11.87 -15.81
C ASP A 80 -6.25 11.68 -14.40
N LEU A 81 -5.42 11.74 -13.37
CA LEU A 81 -5.85 11.73 -11.98
C LEU A 81 -6.48 13.05 -11.52
N VAL A 82 -6.31 14.12 -12.27
CA VAL A 82 -6.93 15.42 -11.93
C VAL A 82 -8.44 15.36 -12.19
N THR A 83 -9.24 15.75 -11.20
CA THR A 83 -10.70 15.82 -11.28
C THR A 83 -11.15 16.60 -12.51
N ARG A 84 -12.18 16.13 -13.21
CA ARG A 84 -12.67 16.67 -14.49
C ARG A 84 -14.12 17.17 -14.38
N GLY A 85 -14.50 18.01 -15.34
CA GLY A 85 -15.89 18.42 -15.58
C GLY A 85 -16.45 19.35 -14.50
N LYS A 86 -17.72 19.14 -14.14
CA LYS A 86 -18.43 20.03 -13.21
C LYS A 86 -17.83 20.12 -11.82
N GLU A 87 -17.13 19.08 -11.39
CA GLU A 87 -16.45 19.00 -10.09
C GLU A 87 -15.18 19.88 -10.04
N ASN A 88 -14.61 20.20 -11.21
CA ASN A 88 -13.43 21.06 -11.33
C ASN A 88 -13.55 21.97 -12.58
N PRO A 89 -14.50 22.92 -12.61
CA PRO A 89 -14.79 23.73 -13.80
C PRO A 89 -13.64 24.66 -14.21
N ASN A 90 -12.77 25.03 -13.27
CA ASN A 90 -11.60 25.89 -13.50
C ASN A 90 -10.33 25.10 -13.78
N GLU A 91 -10.42 23.79 -13.94
CA GLU A 91 -9.28 22.90 -14.17
C GLU A 91 -8.12 23.09 -13.15
N ARG A 92 -8.46 23.33 -11.89
CA ARG A 92 -7.48 23.48 -10.82
C ARG A 92 -6.62 22.23 -10.72
N PRO A 93 -5.34 22.37 -10.39
CA PRO A 93 -4.46 21.22 -10.24
C PRO A 93 -4.94 20.28 -9.13
N LEU A 94 -4.59 19.02 -9.24
CA LEU A 94 -4.61 18.07 -8.16
C LEU A 94 -3.60 18.53 -7.11
N LYS A 95 -3.98 18.42 -5.84
CA LYS A 95 -3.08 18.68 -4.72
C LYS A 95 -3.24 17.60 -3.65
N LEU A 96 -2.12 17.15 -3.11
CA LEU A 96 -2.08 16.26 -1.98
C LEU A 96 -1.09 16.80 -0.95
N SER A 97 -1.57 16.93 0.29
CA SER A 97 -0.71 17.15 1.46
C SER A 97 -0.90 16.03 2.46
N MET A 98 0.18 15.65 3.14
CA MET A 98 0.15 14.65 4.20
C MET A 98 1.20 14.97 5.24
N THR A 99 0.80 14.88 6.52
CA THR A 99 1.69 15.04 7.67
C THR A 99 1.70 13.77 8.50
N LEU A 100 2.86 13.35 8.95
CA LEU A 100 3.06 12.20 9.83
C LEU A 100 3.13 12.64 11.31
N GLU A 101 3.08 11.68 12.23
CA GLU A 101 3.13 11.94 13.68
C GLU A 101 4.43 12.60 14.13
N ASP A 102 5.54 12.34 13.47
CA ASP A 102 6.85 12.97 13.71
C ASP A 102 6.95 14.38 13.13
N SER A 103 5.83 14.95 12.69
CA SER A 103 5.71 16.26 12.03
C SER A 103 6.37 16.35 10.66
N SER A 104 6.92 15.26 10.16
CA SER A 104 7.39 15.21 8.77
C SER A 104 6.21 15.31 7.80
N SER A 105 6.42 15.94 6.64
CA SER A 105 5.34 16.25 5.72
C SER A 105 5.74 16.20 4.25
N VAL A 106 4.76 16.01 3.41
CA VAL A 106 4.87 16.08 1.96
C VAL A 106 3.71 16.87 1.38
N LEU A 107 3.99 17.68 0.38
CA LEU A 107 3.04 18.44 -0.41
C LEU A 107 3.46 18.39 -1.86
N PHE A 108 2.56 18.00 -2.73
CA PHE A 108 2.74 18.12 -4.18
C PHE A 108 1.44 18.50 -4.88
N SER A 109 1.59 19.11 -6.03
CA SER A 109 0.49 19.40 -6.94
C SER A 109 0.90 19.18 -8.39
N PHE A 110 -0.06 18.88 -9.24
CA PHE A 110 0.13 18.80 -10.68
C PHE A 110 -1.16 18.99 -11.47
N GLY A 111 -1.03 19.50 -12.68
CA GLY A 111 -2.15 19.76 -13.58
C GLY A 111 -2.42 18.61 -14.55
N ARG A 112 -3.50 18.75 -15.33
CA ARG A 112 -3.96 17.75 -16.33
C ARG A 112 -2.96 17.44 -17.44
N THR A 113 -2.08 18.38 -17.75
CA THR A 113 -1.07 18.20 -18.80
C THR A 113 0.21 17.53 -18.32
N THR A 114 0.26 17.14 -17.04
CA THR A 114 1.46 16.53 -16.44
C THR A 114 1.58 15.08 -16.87
N LYS A 115 2.68 14.74 -17.54
CA LYS A 115 2.92 13.40 -18.10
C LYS A 115 3.89 12.56 -17.26
N LYS A 116 5.01 13.14 -16.87
CA LYS A 116 6.16 12.36 -16.38
C LYS A 116 6.82 12.86 -15.10
N LEU A 117 6.60 14.10 -14.68
CA LEU A 117 7.34 14.66 -13.56
C LEU A 117 6.39 15.28 -12.53
N ILE A 118 6.50 14.83 -11.30
CA ILE A 118 5.87 15.44 -10.13
C ILE A 118 7.00 16.09 -9.35
N LYS A 119 6.95 17.41 -9.19
CA LYS A 119 7.87 18.12 -8.30
C LYS A 119 7.16 18.40 -6.98
N PRO A 120 7.58 17.79 -5.88
CA PRO A 120 7.04 18.15 -4.57
C PRO A 120 7.32 19.62 -4.27
N GLU A 121 6.32 20.32 -3.75
CA GLU A 121 6.46 21.67 -3.20
C GLU A 121 7.13 21.61 -1.83
N LEU A 122 6.85 20.54 -1.09
CA LEU A 122 7.45 20.21 0.19
C LEU A 122 7.71 18.71 0.27
N TYR A 123 8.92 18.32 0.66
CA TYR A 123 9.28 16.93 0.91
C TYR A 123 10.23 16.86 2.09
N GLU A 124 9.66 16.74 3.28
CA GLU A 124 10.37 16.71 4.57
C GLU A 124 10.02 15.42 5.33
N LEU A 125 9.94 14.31 4.62
CA LEU A 125 9.68 13.02 5.24
C LEU A 125 10.97 12.39 5.75
N SER A 126 11.00 12.02 7.03
CA SER A 126 12.11 11.28 7.62
C SER A 126 12.22 9.88 7.01
N PRO A 127 13.42 9.36 6.71
CA PRO A 127 13.59 8.04 6.13
C PRO A 127 12.91 6.94 6.96
N ARG A 128 12.01 6.19 6.33
CA ARG A 128 11.24 5.11 6.95
C ARG A 128 11.83 3.73 6.61
N ILE A 129 13.10 3.52 6.94
CA ILE A 129 13.87 2.34 6.51
C ILE A 129 13.23 1.01 6.93
N ASN A 130 12.58 0.98 8.10
CA ASN A 130 11.94 -0.21 8.66
C ASN A 130 10.41 -0.22 8.49
N ALA A 131 9.83 0.77 7.85
CA ALA A 131 8.40 0.82 7.59
C ALA A 131 8.05 -0.04 6.36
N ASN A 132 6.89 -0.67 6.39
CA ASN A 132 6.35 -1.41 5.27
C ASN A 132 4.84 -1.18 5.21
N SER A 133 4.44 -0.15 4.49
CA SER A 133 3.03 0.11 4.22
C SER A 133 2.46 -0.98 3.33
N ILE A 134 1.34 -1.56 3.75
CA ILE A 134 0.65 -2.61 3.03
C ILE A 134 -0.76 -2.13 2.70
N PHE A 135 -1.17 -2.33 1.47
CA PHE A 135 -2.55 -2.21 1.02
C PHE A 135 -3.13 -3.62 0.88
N LEU A 136 -4.26 -3.87 1.52
CA LEU A 136 -5.00 -5.12 1.35
C LEU A 136 -6.12 -4.91 0.34
N PRO A 137 -5.98 -5.40 -0.90
CA PRO A 137 -7.02 -5.28 -1.91
C PRO A 137 -8.27 -6.05 -1.51
N PRO A 138 -9.47 -5.63 -1.99
CA PRO A 138 -10.73 -6.28 -1.64
C PRO A 138 -10.93 -7.66 -2.28
N LYS A 139 -10.15 -8.00 -3.29
CA LYS A 139 -10.20 -9.31 -3.95
C LYS A 139 -9.21 -10.27 -3.31
N GLU A 140 -9.53 -11.55 -3.36
CA GLU A 140 -8.68 -12.60 -2.87
C GLU A 140 -7.35 -12.66 -3.63
N VAL A 141 -6.24 -12.45 -2.93
CA VAL A 141 -4.89 -12.40 -3.51
C VAL A 141 -4.23 -13.77 -3.50
N LEU A 142 -4.47 -14.57 -2.47
CA LEU A 142 -3.78 -15.84 -2.29
C LEU A 142 -4.10 -16.85 -3.41
N SER A 143 -5.35 -16.91 -3.86
CA SER A 143 -5.75 -17.77 -5.00
C SER A 143 -5.23 -17.27 -6.36
N LEU A 144 -4.95 -15.97 -6.47
CA LEU A 144 -4.46 -15.33 -7.68
C LEU A 144 -2.94 -15.08 -7.67
N PHE A 145 -2.24 -15.54 -6.65
CA PHE A 145 -0.84 -15.22 -6.38
C PHE A 145 0.08 -15.39 -7.60
N ASP A 146 0.06 -16.56 -8.21
CA ASP A 146 0.92 -16.85 -9.36
C ASP A 146 0.52 -16.07 -10.62
N VAL A 147 -0.78 -15.78 -10.79
CA VAL A 147 -1.28 -14.98 -11.91
C VAL A 147 -0.83 -13.52 -11.78
N ILE A 148 -0.91 -12.96 -10.58
CA ILE A 148 -0.45 -11.60 -10.28
C ILE A 148 1.06 -11.49 -10.50
N LYS A 149 1.83 -12.48 -10.01
CA LYS A 149 3.29 -12.53 -10.18
C LYS A 149 3.69 -12.53 -11.65
N LYS A 150 3.05 -13.36 -12.48
CA LYS A 150 3.29 -13.40 -13.93
C LYS A 150 2.89 -12.08 -14.62
N SER A 151 1.79 -11.46 -14.21
CA SER A 151 1.36 -10.18 -14.78
C SER A 151 2.39 -9.08 -14.58
N GLU A 152 3.09 -9.08 -13.45
CA GLU A 152 4.19 -8.16 -13.20
C GLU A 152 5.41 -8.43 -14.10
N GLU A 153 5.83 -9.69 -14.20
CA GLU A 153 6.96 -10.09 -15.04
C GLU A 153 6.75 -9.67 -16.51
N GLU A 154 5.52 -9.77 -17.00
CA GLU A 154 5.13 -9.40 -18.35
C GLU A 154 4.79 -7.90 -18.50
N LYS A 155 4.83 -7.11 -17.43
CA LYS A 155 4.46 -5.68 -17.37
C LYS A 155 3.09 -5.38 -18.00
N ARG A 156 2.11 -6.26 -17.75
CA ARG A 156 0.75 -6.11 -18.26
C ARG A 156 -0.13 -5.35 -17.28
N PHE A 157 -1.02 -4.53 -17.82
CA PHE A 157 -2.16 -4.01 -17.07
C PHE A 157 -3.14 -5.16 -16.74
N GLY A 158 -3.66 -5.16 -15.53
CA GLY A 158 -4.62 -6.19 -15.09
C GLY A 158 -4.70 -6.22 -13.57
N PHE A 159 -3.53 -6.20 -12.92
CA PHE A 159 -3.43 -5.99 -11.49
C PHE A 159 -2.66 -4.70 -11.24
N ASP A 160 -3.24 -3.83 -10.43
CA ASP A 160 -2.58 -2.57 -10.07
C ASP A 160 -1.45 -2.79 -9.05
N ALA A 161 -0.65 -1.76 -8.81
CA ALA A 161 0.53 -1.86 -7.95
C ALA A 161 0.21 -2.35 -6.53
N THR A 162 -1.01 -2.18 -6.02
CA THR A 162 -1.37 -2.65 -4.67
C THR A 162 -1.39 -4.17 -4.57
N TYR A 163 -1.83 -4.85 -5.63
CA TYR A 163 -1.80 -6.32 -5.73
C TYR A 163 -0.38 -6.83 -5.88
N ILE A 164 0.39 -6.20 -6.76
CA ILE A 164 1.79 -6.57 -7.04
C ILE A 164 2.65 -6.40 -5.79
N ASP A 165 2.53 -5.29 -5.10
CA ASP A 165 3.29 -5.03 -3.87
C ASP A 165 2.94 -6.02 -2.75
N LEU A 166 1.67 -6.41 -2.63
CA LEU A 166 1.26 -7.43 -1.66
C LEU A 166 1.83 -8.81 -2.02
N VAL A 167 1.78 -9.21 -3.29
CA VAL A 167 2.38 -10.47 -3.75
C VAL A 167 3.88 -10.47 -3.49
N LYS A 168 4.60 -9.38 -3.78
CA LYS A 168 6.03 -9.24 -3.46
C LYS A 168 6.29 -9.38 -1.96
N ALA A 169 5.47 -8.76 -1.12
CA ALA A 169 5.60 -8.87 0.32
C ALA A 169 5.39 -10.31 0.83
N LEU A 170 4.46 -11.06 0.22
CA LEU A 170 4.19 -12.46 0.54
C LEU A 170 5.26 -13.43 -0.01
N ASP A 171 5.94 -13.07 -1.11
CA ASP A 171 7.00 -13.89 -1.74
C ASP A 171 8.36 -13.78 -1.01
N ILE A 172 8.49 -12.88 -0.05
CA ILE A 172 9.72 -12.73 0.74
C ILE A 172 9.94 -13.98 1.58
N LYS A 173 10.99 -14.75 1.25
CA LYS A 173 11.39 -15.90 2.06
C LYS A 173 11.95 -15.44 3.40
N PRO A 174 11.61 -16.12 4.51
CA PRO A 174 12.18 -15.82 5.82
C PRO A 174 13.70 -15.89 5.77
N THR A 175 14.37 -14.79 6.07
CA THR A 175 15.83 -14.78 6.20
C THR A 175 16.22 -15.38 7.56
N LYS A 176 17.14 -16.35 7.57
CA LYS A 176 17.71 -16.88 8.80
C LYS A 176 18.37 -15.75 9.60
N GLY A 177 17.93 -15.53 10.84
CA GLY A 177 18.63 -14.67 11.79
C GLY A 177 17.92 -13.41 12.28
N ARG A 178 16.76 -13.02 11.74
CA ARG A 178 15.94 -11.94 12.33
C ARG A 178 14.71 -12.53 13.00
N ASN A 179 14.78 -12.73 14.29
CA ASN A 179 13.60 -12.98 15.11
C ASN A 179 12.98 -11.63 15.48
N TYR A 180 11.72 -11.44 15.12
CA TYR A 180 10.86 -10.35 15.62
C TYR A 180 9.92 -10.97 16.67
N PRO A 181 10.20 -10.85 17.97
CA PRO A 181 9.40 -11.49 19.03
C PRO A 181 7.91 -11.13 18.93
N GLU A 182 7.60 -9.85 18.68
CA GLU A 182 6.23 -9.36 18.51
C GLU A 182 5.48 -10.02 17.34
N ALA A 183 6.18 -10.21 16.21
CA ALA A 183 5.59 -10.89 15.06
C ALA A 183 5.37 -12.39 15.34
N ALA A 184 6.26 -13.01 16.11
CA ALA A 184 6.11 -14.42 16.50
C ALA A 184 4.94 -14.62 17.45
N GLU A 185 4.70 -13.68 18.38
CA GLU A 185 3.57 -13.70 19.31
C GLU A 185 2.25 -13.49 18.55
N ALA A 186 2.15 -12.44 17.72
CA ALA A 186 0.99 -12.19 16.89
C ALA A 186 0.66 -13.37 15.97
N ARG A 187 1.67 -14.05 15.43
CA ARG A 187 1.48 -15.27 14.64
C ARG A 187 0.86 -16.39 15.46
N LYS A 188 1.35 -16.64 16.67
CA LYS A 188 0.79 -17.67 17.58
C LYS A 188 -0.68 -17.39 17.90
N ASP A 189 -1.01 -16.13 18.18
CA ASP A 189 -2.38 -15.71 18.48
C ASP A 189 -3.31 -15.95 17.28
N LEU A 190 -2.86 -15.63 16.08
CA LEU A 190 -3.61 -15.89 14.85
C LEU A 190 -3.76 -17.39 14.58
N GLU A 191 -2.70 -18.18 14.75
CA GLU A 191 -2.74 -19.64 14.61
C GLU A 191 -3.72 -20.28 15.61
N ALA A 192 -3.75 -19.77 16.83
CA ALA A 192 -4.69 -20.23 17.87
C ALA A 192 -6.14 -19.84 17.51
N LEU A 193 -6.35 -18.61 17.05
CA LEU A 193 -7.67 -18.10 16.66
C LEU A 193 -8.26 -18.86 15.48
N PHE A 194 -7.46 -19.14 14.46
CA PHE A 194 -7.90 -19.83 13.24
C PHE A 194 -7.79 -21.35 13.33
N GLY A 195 -7.14 -21.89 14.35
CA GLY A 195 -6.90 -23.34 14.49
C GLY A 195 -5.97 -23.92 13.45
N GLY A 196 -5.12 -23.10 12.86
CA GLY A 196 -4.19 -23.50 11.81
C GLY A 196 -3.40 -22.33 11.25
N TYR A 197 -2.59 -22.59 10.24
CA TYR A 197 -1.78 -21.59 9.56
C TYR A 197 -1.86 -21.73 8.04
N VAL A 198 -1.51 -20.67 7.34
CA VAL A 198 -1.45 -20.63 5.88
C VAL A 198 0.02 -20.65 5.45
N SER A 199 0.38 -21.53 4.54
CA SER A 199 1.72 -21.65 3.98
C SER A 199 1.67 -21.78 2.46
N TYR A 200 2.73 -21.35 1.76
CA TYR A 200 2.85 -21.58 0.33
C TYR A 200 3.47 -22.94 0.06
N ASN A 201 2.78 -23.78 -0.70
CA ASN A 201 3.25 -25.11 -1.09
C ASN A 201 3.90 -25.05 -2.48
N ASP A 202 5.23 -25.13 -2.53
CA ASP A 202 6.00 -25.05 -3.78
C ASP A 202 5.64 -26.15 -4.80
N LYS A 203 5.25 -27.34 -4.33
CA LYS A 203 4.88 -28.45 -5.22
C LYS A 203 3.52 -28.24 -5.87
N LYS A 204 2.56 -27.70 -5.09
CA LYS A 204 1.20 -27.42 -5.58
C LYS A 204 1.11 -26.04 -6.23
N LYS A 205 2.13 -25.18 -6.07
CA LYS A 205 2.13 -23.77 -6.45
C LYS A 205 0.88 -23.04 -5.96
N ALA A 206 0.55 -23.25 -4.69
CA ALA A 206 -0.65 -22.70 -4.09
C ALA A 206 -0.47 -22.46 -2.60
N TRP A 207 -1.17 -21.47 -2.11
CA TRP A 207 -1.33 -21.24 -0.67
C TRP A 207 -2.27 -22.31 -0.12
N VAL A 208 -1.87 -22.99 0.95
CA VAL A 208 -2.62 -24.03 1.60
C VAL A 208 -2.83 -23.69 3.09
N TYR A 209 -4.03 -23.99 3.57
CA TYR A 209 -4.32 -23.93 4.99
C TYR A 209 -3.98 -25.28 5.63
N GLU A 210 -3.17 -25.25 6.66
CA GLU A 210 -2.80 -26.43 7.43
C GLU A 210 -3.40 -26.32 8.83
N LYS A 211 -4.27 -27.28 9.16
CA LYS A 211 -4.90 -27.36 10.47
C LYS A 211 -3.92 -27.84 11.52
N ILE A 212 -3.90 -27.20 12.68
CA ILE A 212 -3.12 -27.64 13.82
C ILE A 212 -3.95 -28.66 14.58
N ASP A 213 -3.50 -29.93 14.63
CA ASP A 213 -4.15 -30.95 15.44
C ASP A 213 -3.98 -30.62 16.94
N LYS A 214 -5.04 -30.81 17.72
CA LYS A 214 -5.06 -30.52 19.18
C LYS A 214 -3.92 -31.20 19.97
N LEU A 215 -3.40 -32.31 19.48
CA LEU A 215 -2.26 -33.00 20.08
C LEU A 215 -0.94 -32.20 19.98
N SER A 216 -0.75 -31.43 18.91
CA SER A 216 0.46 -30.62 18.74
C SER A 216 0.45 -29.33 19.57
N LEU A 217 -0.72 -28.80 19.91
CA LEU A 217 -0.86 -27.66 20.82
C LEU A 217 -0.41 -27.97 22.26
N SER A 218 -0.67 -29.17 22.77
CA SER A 218 -0.26 -29.57 24.11
C SER A 218 1.26 -29.73 24.24
N ILE A 219 1.96 -30.12 23.18
CA ILE A 219 3.43 -30.26 23.17
C ILE A 219 4.12 -28.89 23.10
N LEU A 220 3.50 -27.91 22.45
CA LEU A 220 4.05 -26.54 22.35
C LEU A 220 3.88 -25.76 23.67
N GLN A 221 2.84 -26.04 24.46
CA GLN A 221 2.61 -25.44 25.78
C GLN A 221 3.53 -25.98 26.86
N GLN A 222 4.11 -27.18 26.70
CA GLN A 222 5.05 -27.78 27.67
C GLN A 222 6.51 -27.37 27.43
N ARG A 223 6.83 -26.61 26.37
CA ARG A 223 8.19 -26.18 26.04
C ARG A 223 8.40 -24.65 26.15
N GLY A 224 7.44 -23.92 26.74
CA GLY A 224 7.50 -22.46 26.96
C GLY A 224 7.85 -22.10 28.39
#